data_695b1c8726640660dff9c1dd5c314a10
#
_entry.id   695b1c8726640660dff9c1dd5c314a10
#
_cell.length_a   1.000
_cell.length_b   1.000
_cell.length_c   1.000
_cell.angle_alpha   90.00
_cell.angle_beta   90.00
_cell.angle_gamma   90.00
#
_symmetry.space_group_name_H-M   'P 1'
#
loop_
_entity.id
_entity.type
_entity.pdbx_description
1 polymer ?
#
loop_
_entity_poly.entity_id
_entity_poly.type
_entity_poly.pdbx_seq_one_letter_code
_entity_poly.pdbx_strand_id
1 'polypeptide(L)'
;MARRTWPILDPALFVGSLVVYFAGTPLGLDRVAAASGVAASLGATSPEPGTRLALLVLRLGALFPLGELAARANLGAAVLAALATALLGRLCADLLAAFRPPAHARQGPRDFLHEPFLAAGAALAGGLSLAVFQTGTSAGAASATLALLAGAWLAALPILRAAGRARHGFALAGLSGLAAGVDPVAGPLLWPLAFGLWLWELRRGQRWPLWAPLLFVAALGGSTLASVAPAGNPVDLRHLLAGLWPAGIHDHLALVGTAAELCDELGVVGSLLAGLGTLALLRRAPLVAFWFGFTVVTALLLGYWPAQSGLHFEATRAGLPAALMAAAVPMSAGAAELAARLGRARMVAAIVLAGLAVVSPVLDGGTSRWRRDVHGPERLLEHALLRAPLRASVDPGTAEMDGLLRYGAVLGLRPDLEIVRRK
;
A
#
# COMPACT_ATOMS: atom_id res chain seq x y z
N MET A 1 -22.39 -11.76 16.74
CA MET A 1 -22.22 -13.14 16.25
C MET A 1 -21.79 -13.14 14.78
N ALA A 2 -20.56 -12.73 14.45
CA ALA A 2 -20.07 -12.75 13.07
C ALA A 2 -18.63 -13.31 13.01
N ARG A 3 -18.40 -14.47 13.63
CA ARG A 3 -17.07 -15.06 13.81
C ARG A 3 -16.82 -16.37 13.05
N ARG A 4 -17.49 -16.62 11.94
CA ARG A 4 -17.19 -17.80 11.11
C ARG A 4 -17.25 -17.49 9.62
N THR A 5 -16.60 -16.44 9.18
CA THR A 5 -16.38 -16.25 7.76
C THR A 5 -14.95 -16.64 7.44
N TRP A 6 -14.76 -17.89 7.08
CA TRP A 6 -13.65 -18.39 6.28
C TRP A 6 -12.26 -18.25 6.93
N PRO A 7 -11.92 -19.03 7.98
CA PRO A 7 -10.60 -18.99 8.61
C PRO A 7 -9.46 -19.35 7.64
N ILE A 8 -9.79 -19.96 6.50
CA ILE A 8 -8.82 -20.37 5.48
C ILE A 8 -8.56 -19.26 4.44
N LEU A 9 -9.48 -18.28 4.29
CA LEU A 9 -9.32 -17.24 3.26
C LEU A 9 -8.09 -16.37 3.49
N ASP A 10 -7.92 -15.88 4.71
CA ASP A 10 -6.81 -14.97 5.05
C ASP A 10 -5.45 -15.63 4.81
N PRO A 11 -5.16 -16.84 5.34
CA PRO A 11 -3.90 -17.51 5.07
C PRO A 11 -3.76 -17.94 3.61
N ALA A 12 -4.83 -18.32 2.92
CA ALA A 12 -4.76 -18.69 1.51
C ALA A 12 -4.42 -17.48 0.62
N LEU A 13 -5.03 -16.33 0.88
CA LEU A 13 -4.70 -15.08 0.18
C LEU A 13 -3.27 -14.64 0.48
N PHE A 14 -2.85 -14.72 1.75
CA PHE A 14 -1.48 -14.37 2.12
C PHE A 14 -0.47 -15.25 1.39
N VAL A 15 -0.61 -16.57 1.49
CA VAL A 15 0.34 -17.50 0.86
C VAL A 15 0.28 -17.41 -0.67
N GLY A 16 -0.93 -17.35 -1.25
CA GLY A 16 -1.09 -17.25 -2.70
C GLY A 16 -0.50 -15.96 -3.27
N SER A 17 -0.78 -14.82 -2.67
CA SER A 17 -0.19 -13.55 -3.10
C SER A 17 1.31 -13.48 -2.83
N LEU A 18 1.79 -14.04 -1.70
CA LEU A 18 3.22 -14.12 -1.40
C LEU A 18 3.98 -14.91 -2.46
N VAL A 19 3.45 -16.06 -2.90
CA VAL A 19 4.04 -16.86 -3.97
C VAL A 19 4.14 -16.05 -5.27
N VAL A 20 3.09 -15.30 -5.63
CA VAL A 20 3.09 -14.45 -6.82
C VAL A 20 4.10 -13.32 -6.71
N TYR A 21 4.13 -12.60 -5.58
CA TYR A 21 5.10 -11.55 -5.34
C TYR A 21 6.53 -12.09 -5.34
N PHE A 22 6.76 -13.21 -4.66
CA PHE A 22 8.06 -13.88 -4.62
C PHE A 22 8.53 -14.30 -6.03
N ALA A 23 7.61 -14.86 -6.82
CA ALA A 23 7.92 -15.25 -8.20
C ALA A 23 8.31 -14.06 -9.09
N GLY A 24 7.75 -12.89 -8.86
CA GLY A 24 8.05 -11.67 -9.61
C GLY A 24 9.09 -10.75 -8.96
N THR A 25 9.60 -11.10 -7.76
CA THR A 25 10.63 -10.30 -7.08
C THR A 25 11.93 -10.31 -7.88
N PRO A 26 12.48 -9.13 -8.24
CA PRO A 26 13.76 -9.03 -8.93
C PRO A 26 14.88 -9.60 -8.05
N LEU A 27 15.83 -10.29 -8.67
CA LEU A 27 17.02 -10.81 -7.97
C LEU A 27 18.02 -9.70 -7.64
N GLY A 28 18.02 -8.62 -8.43
CA GLY A 28 18.82 -7.42 -8.22
C GLY A 28 17.96 -6.18 -7.98
N LEU A 29 18.56 -5.01 -8.21
CA LEU A 29 17.85 -3.74 -8.18
C LEU A 29 17.02 -3.59 -9.45
N ASP A 30 15.72 -3.44 -9.31
CA ASP A 30 14.82 -3.17 -10.45
C ASP A 30 14.86 -1.69 -10.86
N ARG A 31 15.17 -0.79 -9.92
CA ARG A 31 15.21 0.67 -10.11
C ARG A 31 16.32 1.30 -9.30
N VAL A 32 16.82 2.44 -9.81
CA VAL A 32 17.82 3.25 -9.09
C VAL A 32 17.30 3.71 -7.72
N ALA A 33 16.02 4.05 -7.63
CA ALA A 33 15.39 4.46 -6.37
C ALA A 33 15.33 3.33 -5.32
N ALA A 34 15.25 2.05 -5.73
CA ALA A 34 15.28 0.93 -4.80
C ALA A 34 16.65 0.78 -4.12
N ALA A 35 17.72 1.26 -4.76
CA ALA A 35 19.07 1.23 -4.19
C ALA A 35 19.18 2.02 -2.89
N SER A 36 18.50 3.17 -2.79
CA SER A 36 18.48 3.97 -1.56
C SER A 36 17.80 3.24 -0.41
N GLY A 37 16.67 2.58 -0.67
CA GLY A 37 15.95 1.76 0.29
C GLY A 37 16.79 0.56 0.77
N VAL A 38 17.45 -0.14 -0.14
CA VAL A 38 18.35 -1.26 0.19
C VAL A 38 19.55 -0.75 0.99
N ALA A 39 20.25 0.29 0.55
CA ALA A 39 21.40 0.86 1.24
C ALA A 39 21.02 1.35 2.65
N ALA A 40 19.86 1.99 2.80
CA ALA A 40 19.35 2.43 4.09
C ALA A 40 18.95 1.25 4.99
N SER A 41 18.37 0.18 4.44
CA SER A 41 18.03 -1.04 5.21
C SER A 41 19.27 -1.69 5.80
N LEU A 42 20.42 -1.52 5.16
CA LEU A 42 21.72 -2.06 5.59
C LEU A 42 22.51 -1.07 6.48
N GLY A 43 21.99 0.12 6.70
CA GLY A 43 22.64 1.15 7.52
C GLY A 43 23.74 1.94 6.81
N ALA A 44 23.87 1.79 5.49
CA ALA A 44 24.87 2.49 4.68
C ALA A 44 24.51 3.96 4.42
N THR A 45 23.20 4.28 4.49
CA THR A 45 22.68 5.64 4.38
C THR A 45 21.81 5.97 5.59
N SER A 46 21.72 7.25 5.92
CA SER A 46 20.69 7.71 6.85
C SER A 46 19.33 7.53 6.17
N PRO A 47 18.40 6.76 6.75
CA PRO A 47 17.09 6.62 6.17
C PRO A 47 16.39 7.97 6.15
N GLU A 48 15.58 8.19 5.12
CA GLU A 48 14.71 9.36 5.06
C GLU A 48 13.77 9.41 6.28
N PRO A 49 13.47 10.62 6.78
CA PRO A 49 12.52 10.76 7.88
C PRO A 49 11.21 10.03 7.53
N GLY A 50 10.73 9.18 8.44
CA GLY A 50 9.50 8.40 8.25
C GLY A 50 9.69 6.98 7.71
N THR A 51 10.79 6.63 7.06
CA THR A 51 10.95 5.31 6.43
C THR A 51 11.53 4.22 7.33
N ARG A 52 12.03 4.54 8.52
CA ARG A 52 12.78 3.59 9.38
C ARG A 52 11.99 2.39 9.84
N LEU A 53 10.70 2.55 10.14
CA LEU A 53 9.88 1.43 10.57
C LEU A 53 9.71 0.41 9.43
N ALA A 54 9.51 0.91 8.20
CA ALA A 54 9.50 0.06 7.01
C ALA A 54 10.85 -0.64 6.81
N LEU A 55 11.95 0.08 7.01
CA LEU A 55 13.30 -0.46 6.88
C LEU A 55 13.61 -1.55 7.90
N LEU A 56 13.01 -1.53 9.09
CA LEU A 56 13.12 -2.64 10.05
C LEU A 56 12.57 -3.95 9.47
N VAL A 57 11.42 -3.89 8.77
CA VAL A 57 10.85 -5.07 8.13
C VAL A 57 11.73 -5.53 6.96
N LEU A 58 12.25 -4.60 6.18
CA LEU A 58 13.21 -4.91 5.10
C LEU A 58 14.49 -5.53 5.66
N ARG A 59 14.97 -5.08 6.83
CA ARG A 59 16.11 -5.72 7.54
C ARG A 59 15.81 -7.16 7.95
N LEU A 60 14.60 -7.44 8.40
CA LEU A 60 14.19 -8.82 8.68
C LEU A 60 14.25 -9.68 7.42
N GLY A 61 13.83 -9.14 6.27
CA GLY A 61 14.00 -9.79 4.97
C GLY A 61 15.47 -10.06 4.63
N ALA A 62 16.36 -9.09 4.92
CA ALA A 62 17.81 -9.23 4.68
C ALA A 62 18.49 -10.31 5.52
N LEU A 63 17.87 -10.77 6.62
CA LEU A 63 18.39 -11.90 7.43
C LEU A 63 18.20 -13.26 6.75
N PHE A 64 17.32 -13.38 5.76
CA PHE A 64 17.16 -14.64 5.04
C PHE A 64 18.37 -14.88 4.12
N PRO A 65 19.03 -16.04 4.21
CA PRO A 65 20.26 -16.34 3.43
C PRO A 65 19.93 -16.78 1.99
N LEU A 66 19.01 -16.07 1.32
CA LEU A 66 18.53 -16.42 -0.02
C LEU A 66 18.89 -15.32 -1.02
N GLY A 67 19.73 -15.66 -2.00
CA GLY A 67 20.04 -14.77 -3.10
C GLY A 67 20.87 -13.53 -2.72
N GLU A 68 20.86 -12.55 -3.59
CA GLU A 68 21.56 -11.28 -3.43
C GLU A 68 20.91 -10.38 -2.38
N LEU A 69 21.63 -9.39 -1.91
CA LEU A 69 21.22 -8.52 -0.82
C LEU A 69 19.96 -7.70 -1.20
N ALA A 70 19.88 -7.23 -2.45
CA ALA A 70 18.71 -6.54 -2.98
C ALA A 70 17.49 -7.48 -3.00
N ALA A 71 17.65 -8.72 -3.45
CA ALA A 71 16.58 -9.71 -3.45
C ALA A 71 16.01 -9.95 -2.04
N ARG A 72 16.87 -9.99 -1.03
CA ARG A 72 16.45 -10.17 0.38
C ARG A 72 15.60 -9.01 0.89
N ALA A 73 16.00 -7.76 0.57
CA ALA A 73 15.22 -6.57 0.93
C ALA A 73 13.87 -6.55 0.20
N ASN A 74 13.87 -6.91 -1.10
CA ASN A 74 12.66 -7.02 -1.91
C ASN A 74 11.70 -8.09 -1.37
N LEU A 75 12.20 -9.18 -0.78
CA LEU A 75 11.38 -10.18 -0.09
C LEU A 75 10.63 -9.60 1.10
N GLY A 76 11.24 -8.71 1.87
CA GLY A 76 10.57 -8.00 2.96
C GLY A 76 9.38 -7.19 2.45
N ALA A 77 9.53 -6.50 1.32
CA ALA A 77 8.44 -5.78 0.67
C ALA A 77 7.34 -6.73 0.19
N ALA A 78 7.70 -7.88 -0.40
CA ALA A 78 6.75 -8.89 -0.85
C ALA A 78 5.88 -9.44 0.29
N VAL A 79 6.45 -9.68 1.46
CA VAL A 79 5.71 -10.11 2.65
C VAL A 79 4.69 -9.06 3.08
N LEU A 80 5.07 -7.78 3.07
CA LEU A 80 4.17 -6.68 3.44
C LEU A 80 3.03 -6.49 2.42
N ALA A 81 3.34 -6.59 1.13
CA ALA A 81 2.33 -6.51 0.07
C ALA A 81 1.35 -7.70 0.13
N ALA A 82 1.85 -8.90 0.40
CA ALA A 82 1.02 -10.08 0.62
C ALA A 82 0.10 -9.92 1.85
N LEU A 83 0.63 -9.35 2.94
CA LEU A 83 -0.16 -9.02 4.11
C LEU A 83 -1.24 -7.98 3.78
N ALA A 84 -0.90 -6.92 3.03
CA ALA A 84 -1.86 -5.92 2.58
C ALA A 84 -3.00 -6.55 1.77
N THR A 85 -2.67 -7.44 0.82
CA THR A 85 -3.64 -8.17 0.00
C THR A 85 -4.54 -9.08 0.84
N ALA A 86 -4.00 -9.79 1.83
CA ALA A 86 -4.77 -10.63 2.73
C ALA A 86 -5.72 -9.80 3.62
N LEU A 87 -5.25 -8.69 4.18
CA LEU A 87 -6.07 -7.75 4.97
C LEU A 87 -7.19 -7.13 4.12
N LEU A 88 -6.91 -6.82 2.85
CA LEU A 88 -7.89 -6.33 1.90
C LEU A 88 -8.95 -7.40 1.61
N GLY A 89 -8.56 -8.66 1.43
CA GLY A 89 -9.48 -9.78 1.27
C GLY A 89 -10.38 -9.97 2.48
N ARG A 90 -9.82 -9.84 3.67
CA ARG A 90 -10.59 -9.86 4.92
C ARG A 90 -11.57 -8.69 4.99
N LEU A 91 -11.14 -7.49 4.64
CA LEU A 91 -11.98 -6.30 4.59
C LEU A 91 -13.18 -6.50 3.65
N CYS A 92 -12.93 -6.99 2.42
CA CYS A 92 -13.97 -7.28 1.43
C CYS A 92 -14.93 -8.36 1.94
N ALA A 93 -14.42 -9.43 2.55
CA ALA A 93 -15.26 -10.51 3.10
C ALA A 93 -16.14 -10.02 4.26
N ASP A 94 -15.59 -9.24 5.18
CA ASP A 94 -16.34 -8.66 6.30
C ASP A 94 -17.38 -7.63 5.81
N LEU A 95 -17.11 -6.91 4.74
CA LEU A 95 -18.05 -6.02 4.07
C LEU A 95 -19.21 -6.80 3.46
N LEU A 96 -18.92 -7.84 2.65
CA LEU A 96 -19.96 -8.68 2.02
C LEU A 96 -20.84 -9.37 3.04
N ALA A 97 -20.24 -9.93 4.09
CA ALA A 97 -20.99 -10.52 5.20
C ALA A 97 -21.93 -9.51 5.89
N ALA A 98 -21.58 -8.25 5.83
CA ALA A 98 -22.36 -7.14 6.37
C ALA A 98 -23.63 -6.82 5.58
N PHE A 99 -23.56 -6.99 4.29
CA PHE A 99 -24.67 -6.68 3.38
C PHE A 99 -25.69 -7.79 3.22
N ARG A 100 -25.51 -8.90 3.92
CA ARG A 100 -26.50 -9.98 3.92
C ARG A 100 -27.85 -9.46 4.42
N PRO A 101 -28.92 -9.59 3.65
CA PRO A 101 -30.25 -9.22 4.12
C PRO A 101 -30.63 -10.04 5.37
N PRO A 102 -31.31 -9.46 6.36
CA PRO A 102 -31.69 -10.17 7.59
C PRO A 102 -32.60 -11.37 7.32
N ALA A 103 -33.38 -11.33 6.24
CA ALA A 103 -34.20 -12.47 5.78
C ALA A 103 -33.38 -13.73 5.44
N HIS A 104 -32.11 -13.55 5.11
CA HIS A 104 -31.19 -14.64 4.75
C HIS A 104 -30.43 -15.21 5.96
N ALA A 105 -30.65 -14.67 7.16
CA ALA A 105 -30.03 -15.20 8.39
C ALA A 105 -30.46 -16.68 8.68
N ARG A 106 -31.52 -17.17 8.03
CA ARG A 106 -31.99 -18.55 8.10
C ARG A 106 -31.40 -19.46 7.01
N GLN A 107 -30.68 -18.92 6.05
CA GLN A 107 -30.04 -19.71 5.00
C GLN A 107 -28.75 -20.34 5.55
N GLY A 108 -28.49 -21.58 5.11
CA GLY A 108 -27.32 -22.32 5.55
C GLY A 108 -25.99 -21.71 5.05
N PRO A 109 -24.85 -22.08 5.64
CA PRO A 109 -23.54 -21.57 5.25
C PRO A 109 -23.18 -21.83 3.78
N ARG A 110 -23.80 -22.85 3.15
CA ARG A 110 -23.62 -23.18 1.72
C ARG A 110 -24.13 -22.10 0.78
N ASP A 111 -25.14 -21.34 1.19
CA ASP A 111 -25.74 -20.29 0.35
C ASP A 111 -24.82 -19.07 0.16
N PHE A 112 -23.77 -18.94 0.96
CA PHE A 112 -22.84 -17.83 0.95
C PHE A 112 -21.42 -18.23 0.51
N LEU A 113 -21.24 -19.44 -0.03
CA LEU A 113 -19.92 -19.92 -0.51
C LEU A 113 -19.33 -19.05 -1.63
N HIS A 114 -20.17 -18.29 -2.34
CA HIS A 114 -19.72 -17.39 -3.40
C HIS A 114 -19.01 -16.12 -2.89
N GLU A 115 -19.32 -15.65 -1.68
CA GLU A 115 -18.76 -14.40 -1.13
C GLU A 115 -17.23 -14.43 -0.97
N PRO A 116 -16.59 -15.50 -0.44
CA PRO A 116 -15.13 -15.55 -0.34
C PRO A 116 -14.46 -15.52 -1.70
N PHE A 117 -15.04 -16.07 -2.76
CA PHE A 117 -14.47 -15.95 -4.11
C PHE A 117 -14.53 -14.53 -4.61
N LEU A 118 -15.63 -13.80 -4.37
CA LEU A 118 -15.76 -12.40 -4.73
C LEU A 118 -14.78 -11.50 -3.94
N ALA A 119 -14.67 -11.76 -2.63
CA ALA A 119 -13.72 -11.04 -1.78
C ALA A 119 -12.27 -11.30 -2.21
N ALA A 120 -11.94 -12.58 -2.48
CA ALA A 120 -10.62 -12.98 -2.96
C ALA A 120 -10.29 -12.35 -4.32
N GLY A 121 -11.24 -12.44 -5.27
CA GLY A 121 -11.07 -11.86 -6.60
C GLY A 121 -10.82 -10.36 -6.56
N ALA A 122 -11.61 -9.62 -5.79
CA ALA A 122 -11.42 -8.18 -5.63
C ALA A 122 -10.09 -7.84 -4.95
N ALA A 123 -9.71 -8.57 -3.89
CA ALA A 123 -8.45 -8.37 -3.20
C ALA A 123 -7.24 -8.68 -4.07
N LEU A 124 -7.30 -9.75 -4.87
CA LEU A 124 -6.24 -10.11 -5.81
C LEU A 124 -6.18 -9.11 -6.98
N ALA A 125 -7.31 -8.64 -7.49
CA ALA A 125 -7.34 -7.62 -8.52
C ALA A 125 -6.66 -6.32 -8.06
N GLY A 126 -7.02 -5.82 -6.87
CA GLY A 126 -6.37 -4.64 -6.29
C GLY A 126 -4.92 -4.91 -5.86
N GLY A 127 -4.66 -6.04 -5.18
CA GLY A 127 -3.35 -6.39 -4.64
C GLY A 127 -2.33 -6.81 -5.72
N LEU A 128 -2.77 -7.40 -6.82
CA LEU A 128 -1.90 -7.81 -7.93
C LEU A 128 -1.98 -6.88 -9.14
N SER A 129 -2.61 -5.70 -9.04
CA SER A 129 -2.47 -4.66 -10.05
C SER A 129 -1.00 -4.29 -10.27
N LEU A 130 -0.63 -3.82 -11.45
CA LEU A 130 0.78 -3.62 -11.79
C LEU A 130 1.48 -2.66 -10.82
N ALA A 131 0.83 -1.56 -10.47
CA ALA A 131 1.39 -0.57 -9.56
C ALA A 131 1.59 -1.14 -8.13
N VAL A 132 0.62 -1.90 -7.60
CA VAL A 132 0.74 -2.57 -6.29
C VAL A 132 1.80 -3.66 -6.34
N PHE A 133 1.83 -4.44 -7.42
CA PHE A 133 2.82 -5.48 -7.62
C PHE A 133 4.25 -4.93 -7.66
N GLN A 134 4.47 -3.87 -8.44
CA GLN A 134 5.78 -3.20 -8.51
C GLN A 134 6.20 -2.63 -7.15
N THR A 135 5.25 -2.07 -6.40
CA THR A 135 5.48 -1.59 -5.04
C THR A 135 5.84 -2.74 -4.09
N GLY A 136 5.15 -3.86 -4.21
CA GLY A 136 5.35 -5.05 -3.38
C GLY A 136 6.60 -5.86 -3.70
N THR A 137 7.19 -5.67 -4.88
CA THR A 137 8.42 -6.38 -5.30
C THR A 137 9.67 -5.52 -5.19
N SER A 138 9.54 -4.24 -4.86
CA SER A 138 10.64 -3.29 -4.69
C SER A 138 10.83 -2.91 -3.23
N ALA A 139 12.07 -2.90 -2.76
CA ALA A 139 12.39 -2.47 -1.40
C ALA A 139 12.08 -0.98 -1.19
N GLY A 140 11.11 -0.69 -0.34
CA GLY A 140 10.69 0.69 -0.04
C GLY A 140 9.63 0.76 1.08
N ALA A 141 9.29 1.96 1.51
CA ALA A 141 8.29 2.20 2.55
C ALA A 141 6.85 1.95 2.09
N ALA A 142 6.60 2.04 0.78
CA ALA A 142 5.25 2.02 0.23
C ALA A 142 4.51 0.69 0.50
N SER A 143 5.19 -0.47 0.47
CA SER A 143 4.58 -1.75 0.81
C SER A 143 4.11 -1.83 2.28
N ALA A 144 4.89 -1.25 3.21
CA ALA A 144 4.50 -1.13 4.62
C ALA A 144 3.29 -0.21 4.77
N THR A 145 3.28 0.91 4.05
CA THR A 145 2.16 1.84 4.00
C THR A 145 0.88 1.15 3.57
N LEU A 146 0.90 0.37 2.48
CA LEU A 146 -0.27 -0.38 2.02
C LEU A 146 -0.79 -1.37 3.06
N ALA A 147 0.09 -2.08 3.77
CA ALA A 147 -0.31 -3.00 4.83
C ALA A 147 -0.97 -2.26 6.01
N LEU A 148 -0.42 -1.12 6.41
CA LEU A 148 -0.97 -0.28 7.48
C LEU A 148 -2.31 0.36 7.08
N LEU A 149 -2.45 0.82 5.82
CA LEU A 149 -3.71 1.32 5.26
C LEU A 149 -4.79 0.25 5.30
N ALA A 150 -4.50 -0.94 4.77
CA ALA A 150 -5.45 -2.06 4.78
C ALA A 150 -5.87 -2.45 6.20
N GLY A 151 -4.93 -2.47 7.15
CA GLY A 151 -5.21 -2.69 8.57
C GLY A 151 -6.08 -1.60 9.19
N ALA A 152 -5.81 -0.33 8.88
CA ALA A 152 -6.60 0.81 9.35
C ALA A 152 -8.03 0.77 8.79
N TRP A 153 -8.21 0.44 7.50
CA TRP A 153 -9.53 0.27 6.89
C TRP A 153 -10.31 -0.89 7.52
N LEU A 154 -9.64 -2.01 7.80
CA LEU A 154 -10.26 -3.14 8.49
C LEU A 154 -10.71 -2.76 9.91
N ALA A 155 -9.94 -1.94 10.62
CA ALA A 155 -10.31 -1.41 11.94
C ALA A 155 -11.46 -0.39 11.86
N ALA A 156 -11.52 0.41 10.77
CA ALA A 156 -12.57 1.40 10.56
C ALA A 156 -13.93 0.78 10.22
N LEU A 157 -13.97 -0.33 9.48
CA LEU A 157 -15.20 -0.93 8.96
C LEU A 157 -16.27 -1.20 10.04
N PRO A 158 -15.96 -1.80 11.22
CA PRO A 158 -16.95 -1.98 12.27
C PRO A 158 -17.51 -0.66 12.80
N ILE A 159 -16.67 0.40 12.86
CA ILE A 159 -17.09 1.73 13.33
C ILE A 159 -18.04 2.36 12.30
N LEU A 160 -17.68 2.32 11.02
CA LEU A 160 -18.52 2.82 9.91
C LEU A 160 -19.91 2.17 9.86
N ARG A 161 -20.00 0.93 10.38
CA ARG A 161 -21.24 0.16 10.46
C ARG A 161 -21.97 0.33 11.79
N ALA A 162 -21.59 1.29 12.61
CA ALA A 162 -22.14 1.48 13.94
C ALA A 162 -22.08 0.23 14.87
N ALA A 163 -21.20 -0.72 14.57
CA ALA A 163 -20.92 -1.94 15.33
C ALA A 163 -19.54 -1.88 16.00
N GLY A 164 -18.89 -0.71 15.97
CA GLY A 164 -17.56 -0.48 16.53
C GLY A 164 -17.53 -0.64 18.05
N ARG A 165 -16.39 -1.16 18.54
CA ARG A 165 -16.05 -1.21 19.97
C ARG A 165 -14.78 -0.38 20.16
N ALA A 166 -14.49 0.03 21.38
CA ALA A 166 -13.31 0.81 21.74
C ALA A 166 -12.00 0.26 21.12
N ARG A 167 -11.84 -1.07 21.12
CA ARG A 167 -10.67 -1.73 20.51
C ARG A 167 -10.47 -1.41 19.02
N HIS A 168 -11.55 -1.25 18.25
CA HIS A 168 -11.47 -0.92 16.82
C HIS A 168 -11.03 0.54 16.65
N GLY A 169 -11.53 1.44 17.53
CA GLY A 169 -11.12 2.82 17.54
C GLY A 169 -9.66 3.01 17.92
N PHE A 170 -9.16 2.27 18.91
CA PHE A 170 -7.76 2.29 19.29
C PHE A 170 -6.86 1.67 18.21
N ALA A 171 -7.30 0.57 17.59
CA ALA A 171 -6.58 -0.02 16.45
C ALA A 171 -6.49 0.96 15.28
N LEU A 172 -7.59 1.63 14.92
CA LEU A 172 -7.60 2.67 13.89
C LEU A 172 -6.64 3.81 14.24
N ALA A 173 -6.67 4.29 15.47
CA ALA A 173 -5.79 5.38 15.93
C ALA A 173 -4.32 4.98 15.86
N GLY A 174 -3.96 3.83 16.41
CA GLY A 174 -2.60 3.33 16.40
C GLY A 174 -2.06 3.09 14.99
N LEU A 175 -2.84 2.40 14.12
CA LEU A 175 -2.44 2.11 12.75
C LEU A 175 -2.34 3.38 11.89
N SER A 176 -3.26 4.35 12.09
CA SER A 176 -3.20 5.63 11.37
C SER A 176 -1.99 6.46 11.80
N GLY A 177 -1.64 6.46 13.08
CA GLY A 177 -0.44 7.14 13.57
C GLY A 177 0.84 6.49 13.07
N LEU A 178 0.92 5.15 13.09
CA LEU A 178 2.05 4.39 12.54
C LEU A 178 2.19 4.60 11.03
N ALA A 179 1.09 4.52 10.28
CA ALA A 179 1.10 4.71 8.83
C ALA A 179 1.64 6.09 8.45
N ALA A 180 1.17 7.14 9.13
CA ALA A 180 1.64 8.50 8.88
C ALA A 180 3.10 8.73 9.28
N GLY A 181 3.60 8.01 10.29
CA GLY A 181 5.00 8.06 10.69
C GLY A 181 5.92 7.23 9.80
N VAL A 182 5.37 6.25 9.05
CA VAL A 182 6.10 5.46 8.06
C VAL A 182 6.13 6.17 6.72
N ASP A 183 5.02 6.81 6.34
CA ASP A 183 4.88 7.48 5.05
C ASP A 183 3.94 8.70 5.21
N PRO A 184 4.42 9.92 4.97
CA PRO A 184 3.59 11.11 5.07
C PRO A 184 2.37 11.10 4.14
N VAL A 185 2.40 10.35 3.03
CA VAL A 185 1.25 10.17 2.11
C VAL A 185 0.08 9.47 2.81
N ALA A 186 0.34 8.58 3.76
CA ALA A 186 -0.72 7.92 4.51
C ALA A 186 -1.51 8.88 5.43
N GLY A 187 -0.91 9.99 5.83
CA GLY A 187 -1.56 11.00 6.67
C GLY A 187 -2.84 11.54 6.05
N PRO A 188 -2.78 12.24 4.91
CA PRO A 188 -3.96 12.75 4.21
C PRO A 188 -5.00 11.69 3.87
N LEU A 189 -4.58 10.45 3.63
CA LEU A 189 -5.50 9.34 3.31
C LEU A 189 -6.31 8.88 4.52
N LEU A 190 -5.77 8.96 5.72
CA LEU A 190 -6.38 8.39 6.92
C LEU A 190 -6.87 9.43 7.92
N TRP A 191 -6.13 10.52 8.12
CA TRP A 191 -6.42 11.46 9.20
C TRP A 191 -7.79 12.12 9.12
N PRO A 192 -8.22 12.71 7.98
CA PRO A 192 -9.52 13.37 7.91
C PRO A 192 -10.65 12.40 8.23
N LEU A 193 -10.52 11.18 7.75
CA LEU A 193 -11.51 10.12 7.96
C LEU A 193 -11.49 9.59 9.39
N ALA A 194 -10.32 9.35 9.98
CA ALA A 194 -10.18 8.89 11.36
C ALA A 194 -10.73 9.93 12.35
N PHE A 195 -10.35 11.19 12.19
CA PHE A 195 -10.88 12.28 13.03
C PHE A 195 -12.39 12.45 12.84
N GLY A 196 -12.89 12.37 11.62
CA GLY A 196 -14.32 12.40 11.34
C GLY A 196 -15.08 11.29 12.08
N LEU A 197 -14.56 10.05 12.05
CA LEU A 197 -15.15 8.92 12.79
C LEU A 197 -15.09 9.11 14.31
N TRP A 198 -13.98 9.63 14.84
CA TRP A 198 -13.87 9.90 16.29
C TRP A 198 -14.89 10.95 16.73
N LEU A 199 -15.06 12.03 15.98
CA LEU A 199 -16.09 13.04 16.26
C LEU A 199 -17.50 12.47 16.15
N TRP A 200 -17.75 11.61 15.16
CA TRP A 200 -19.01 10.91 14.99
C TRP A 200 -19.34 10.02 16.20
N GLU A 201 -18.42 9.18 16.63
CA GLU A 201 -18.59 8.30 17.78
C GLU A 201 -18.73 9.10 19.11
N LEU A 202 -18.01 10.21 19.23
CA LEU A 202 -18.14 11.12 20.37
C LEU A 202 -19.56 11.71 20.45
N ARG A 203 -20.12 12.15 19.32
CA ARG A 203 -21.51 12.63 19.22
C ARG A 203 -22.53 11.53 19.57
N ARG A 204 -22.19 10.27 19.39
CA ARG A 204 -23.01 9.11 19.80
C ARG A 204 -22.86 8.76 21.29
N GLY A 205 -22.16 9.57 22.06
CA GLY A 205 -21.95 9.37 23.50
C GLY A 205 -20.89 8.32 23.85
N GLN A 206 -20.09 7.85 22.88
CA GLN A 206 -18.97 6.98 23.19
C GLN A 206 -17.82 7.77 23.81
N ARG A 207 -17.18 7.21 24.84
CA ARG A 207 -16.08 7.89 25.56
C ARG A 207 -14.68 7.54 25.03
N TRP A 208 -14.51 6.41 24.37
CA TRP A 208 -13.21 5.97 23.83
C TRP A 208 -12.56 6.97 22.85
N PRO A 209 -13.32 7.77 22.04
CA PRO A 209 -12.71 8.74 21.13
C PRO A 209 -11.91 9.82 21.81
N LEU A 210 -12.11 10.06 23.11
CA LEU A 210 -11.32 11.02 23.90
C LEU A 210 -9.85 10.59 24.04
N TRP A 211 -9.59 9.27 24.02
CA TRP A 211 -8.25 8.68 24.17
C TRP A 211 -7.60 8.33 22.83
N ALA A 212 -8.39 8.20 21.77
CA ALA A 212 -7.90 7.84 20.43
C ALA A 212 -6.84 8.82 19.91
N PRO A 213 -6.99 10.16 20.01
CA PRO A 213 -5.97 11.12 19.59
C PRO A 213 -4.65 10.96 20.34
N LEU A 214 -4.67 10.62 21.64
CA LEU A 214 -3.44 10.39 22.41
C LEU A 214 -2.69 9.16 21.89
N LEU A 215 -3.39 8.07 21.60
CA LEU A 215 -2.78 6.88 21.03
C LEU A 215 -2.27 7.16 19.60
N PHE A 216 -2.99 7.94 18.81
CA PHE A 216 -2.56 8.37 17.50
C PHE A 216 -1.25 9.18 17.57
N VAL A 217 -1.19 10.20 18.44
CA VAL A 217 0.01 11.02 18.63
C VAL A 217 1.16 10.19 19.20
N ALA A 218 0.90 9.27 20.13
CA ALA A 218 1.91 8.37 20.65
C ALA A 218 2.48 7.43 19.57
N ALA A 219 1.61 6.88 18.71
CA ALA A 219 2.02 6.02 17.60
C ALA A 219 2.78 6.80 16.52
N LEU A 220 2.32 8.00 16.19
CA LEU A 220 2.99 8.92 15.28
C LEU A 220 4.35 9.36 15.84
N GLY A 221 4.37 9.83 17.10
CA GLY A 221 5.59 10.25 17.77
C GLY A 221 6.59 9.10 17.94
N GLY A 222 6.12 7.92 18.32
CA GLY A 222 6.98 6.72 18.41
C GLY A 222 7.58 6.33 17.08
N SER A 223 6.81 6.35 15.99
CA SER A 223 7.31 6.04 14.64
C SER A 223 8.26 7.13 14.12
N THR A 224 7.98 8.41 14.37
CA THR A 224 8.86 9.51 14.00
C THR A 224 10.14 9.53 14.83
N LEU A 225 10.07 9.30 16.14
CA LEU A 225 11.25 9.17 17.01
C LEU A 225 12.12 7.98 16.61
N ALA A 226 11.49 6.85 16.31
CA ALA A 226 12.22 5.70 15.76
C ALA A 226 12.86 6.02 14.42
N SER A 227 12.36 7.02 13.69
CA SER A 227 12.91 7.47 12.41
C SER A 227 13.95 8.59 12.55
N VAL A 228 14.04 9.28 13.69
CA VAL A 228 15.09 10.26 13.96
C VAL A 228 16.38 9.52 14.33
N ALA A 229 17.37 9.52 13.45
CA ALA A 229 18.69 8.99 13.77
C ALA A 229 19.40 9.86 14.82
N PRO A 230 20.38 9.29 15.51
CA PRO A 230 21.28 10.08 16.37
C PRO A 230 22.13 11.10 15.62
N ALA A 231 21.88 11.36 14.36
CA ALA A 231 22.62 12.26 13.47
C ALA A 231 22.28 13.75 13.64
N GLY A 232 21.60 14.13 14.72
CA GLY A 232 21.61 15.52 15.19
C GLY A 232 20.85 16.57 14.36
N ASN A 233 20.22 16.21 13.24
CA ASN A 233 19.42 17.18 12.51
C ASN A 233 17.98 17.17 13.04
N PRO A 234 17.50 18.27 13.64
CA PRO A 234 16.11 18.37 14.02
C PRO A 234 15.24 18.17 12.78
N VAL A 235 14.21 17.31 12.91
CA VAL A 235 13.19 17.19 11.87
C VAL A 235 12.56 18.57 11.71
N ASP A 236 12.81 19.21 10.58
CA ASP A 236 12.18 20.49 10.29
C ASP A 236 10.71 20.21 9.97
N LEU A 237 9.88 20.43 10.99
CA LEU A 237 8.42 20.27 10.89
C LEU A 237 7.83 21.11 9.74
N ARG A 238 8.50 22.23 9.40
CA ARG A 238 8.13 23.07 8.27
C ARG A 238 8.32 22.36 6.94
N HIS A 239 9.39 21.57 6.78
CA HIS A 239 9.63 20.75 5.59
C HIS A 239 8.59 19.61 5.48
N LEU A 240 8.24 18.98 6.61
CA LEU A 240 7.17 17.99 6.64
C LEU A 240 5.81 18.59 6.29
N LEU A 241 5.49 19.76 6.85
CA LEU A 241 4.23 20.46 6.57
C LEU A 241 4.19 21.08 5.17
N ALA A 242 5.30 21.62 4.68
CA ALA A 242 5.42 22.12 3.31
C ALA A 242 5.28 20.97 2.28
N GLY A 243 5.80 19.81 2.60
CA GLY A 243 5.60 18.60 1.80
C GLY A 243 4.16 18.08 1.79
N LEU A 244 3.35 18.44 2.79
CA LEU A 244 1.92 18.10 2.85
C LEU A 244 1.01 19.09 2.09
N TRP A 245 1.52 20.25 1.69
CA TRP A 245 0.74 21.27 1.00
C TRP A 245 1.04 21.29 -0.51
N PRO A 246 0.02 21.10 -1.38
CA PRO A 246 0.23 21.10 -2.82
C PRO A 246 0.68 22.49 -3.29
N ALA A 247 1.83 22.55 -3.88
CA ALA A 247 2.33 23.75 -4.55
C ALA A 247 1.63 23.99 -5.91
N GLY A 248 0.30 23.94 -5.89
CA GLY A 248 -0.55 24.27 -7.02
C GLY A 248 -1.06 23.04 -7.80
N ILE A 249 -2.37 22.84 -7.75
CA ILE A 249 -3.09 21.94 -8.69
C ILE A 249 -3.24 22.72 -9.98
N HIS A 250 -2.17 22.82 -10.78
CA HIS A 250 -2.22 23.60 -12.02
C HIS A 250 -2.39 22.77 -13.28
N ASP A 251 -2.28 21.45 -13.18
CA ASP A 251 -2.34 20.58 -14.35
C ASP A 251 -3.49 19.56 -14.25
N HIS A 252 -4.67 19.99 -14.71
CA HIS A 252 -5.86 19.13 -14.75
C HIS A 252 -5.66 17.90 -15.66
N LEU A 253 -4.78 18.00 -16.68
CA LEU A 253 -4.52 16.89 -17.60
C LEU A 253 -3.86 15.71 -16.90
N ALA A 254 -3.01 15.98 -15.92
CA ALA A 254 -2.35 14.91 -15.21
C ALA A 254 -3.28 14.22 -14.20
N LEU A 255 -4.23 14.94 -13.59
CA LEU A 255 -5.28 14.30 -12.77
C LEU A 255 -6.13 13.34 -13.62
N VAL A 256 -6.51 13.78 -14.83
CA VAL A 256 -7.21 12.92 -15.80
C VAL A 256 -6.33 11.73 -16.18
N GLY A 257 -5.03 11.95 -16.41
CA GLY A 257 -4.06 10.90 -16.70
C GLY A 257 -3.97 9.85 -15.57
N THR A 258 -3.89 10.28 -14.31
CA THR A 258 -3.84 9.37 -13.15
C THR A 258 -5.17 8.60 -12.98
N ALA A 259 -6.30 9.24 -13.25
CA ALA A 259 -7.60 8.57 -13.23
C ALA A 259 -7.73 7.56 -14.38
N ALA A 260 -7.22 7.88 -15.56
CA ALA A 260 -7.14 6.94 -16.69
C ALA A 260 -6.26 5.74 -16.35
N GLU A 261 -5.09 5.97 -15.76
CA GLU A 261 -4.17 4.92 -15.30
C GLU A 261 -4.83 4.00 -14.27
N LEU A 262 -5.62 4.55 -13.32
CA LEU A 262 -6.43 3.75 -12.39
C LEU A 262 -7.39 2.83 -13.14
N CYS A 263 -8.09 3.36 -14.15
CA CYS A 263 -9.05 2.59 -14.94
C CYS A 263 -8.36 1.53 -15.80
N ASP A 264 -7.22 1.84 -16.38
CA ASP A 264 -6.41 0.91 -17.17
C ASP A 264 -5.89 -0.23 -16.30
N GLU A 265 -5.37 0.07 -15.10
CA GLU A 265 -4.89 -0.94 -14.15
C GLU A 265 -6.01 -1.85 -13.61
N LEU A 266 -7.23 -1.32 -13.39
CA LEU A 266 -8.40 -2.11 -13.00
C LEU A 266 -8.99 -2.89 -14.18
N GLY A 267 -8.71 -2.47 -15.39
CA GLY A 267 -9.35 -2.93 -16.61
C GLY A 267 -10.84 -2.57 -16.68
N VAL A 268 -11.45 -2.88 -17.82
CA VAL A 268 -12.87 -2.56 -18.07
C VAL A 268 -13.79 -3.24 -17.03
N VAL A 269 -13.56 -4.53 -16.77
CA VAL A 269 -14.40 -5.30 -15.83
C VAL A 269 -14.27 -4.76 -14.42
N GLY A 270 -13.04 -4.52 -13.94
CA GLY A 270 -12.79 -3.99 -12.61
C GLY A 270 -13.40 -2.61 -12.41
N SER A 271 -13.25 -1.73 -13.39
CA SER A 271 -13.84 -0.37 -13.37
C SER A 271 -15.35 -0.39 -13.35
N LEU A 272 -16.01 -1.23 -14.14
CA LEU A 272 -17.45 -1.41 -14.12
C LEU A 272 -17.94 -1.96 -12.78
N LEU A 273 -17.26 -2.96 -12.22
CA LEU A 273 -17.59 -3.52 -10.91
C LEU A 273 -17.40 -2.49 -9.80
N ALA A 274 -16.34 -1.70 -9.84
CA ALA A 274 -16.11 -0.61 -8.89
C ALA A 274 -17.22 0.45 -8.96
N GLY A 275 -17.63 0.85 -10.15
CA GLY A 275 -18.75 1.79 -10.37
C GLY A 275 -20.08 1.27 -9.83
N LEU A 276 -20.46 0.04 -10.22
CA LEU A 276 -21.66 -0.63 -9.72
C LEU A 276 -21.65 -0.78 -8.20
N GLY A 277 -20.50 -1.17 -7.66
CA GLY A 277 -20.32 -1.34 -6.22
C GLY A 277 -20.39 -0.03 -5.46
N THR A 278 -19.83 1.04 -5.97
CA THR A 278 -19.98 2.38 -5.38
C THR A 278 -21.46 2.79 -5.30
N LEU A 279 -22.22 2.57 -6.36
CA LEU A 279 -23.67 2.81 -6.36
C LEU A 279 -24.41 1.93 -5.34
N ALA A 280 -24.04 0.65 -5.24
CA ALA A 280 -24.64 -0.26 -4.26
C ALA A 280 -24.29 0.18 -2.83
N LEU A 281 -23.04 0.58 -2.57
CA LEU A 281 -22.57 1.08 -1.29
C LEU A 281 -23.25 2.39 -0.90
N LEU A 282 -23.42 3.34 -1.83
CA LEU A 282 -24.13 4.60 -1.57
C LEU A 282 -25.57 4.36 -1.10
N ARG A 283 -26.23 3.32 -1.62
CA ARG A 283 -27.60 2.97 -1.21
C ARG A 283 -27.69 2.24 0.13
N ARG A 284 -26.71 1.39 0.44
CA ARG A 284 -26.75 0.47 1.61
C ARG A 284 -25.89 0.91 2.77
N ALA A 285 -24.76 1.57 2.51
CA ALA A 285 -23.79 2.01 3.49
C ALA A 285 -23.05 3.27 3.01
N PRO A 286 -23.74 4.43 2.99
CA PRO A 286 -23.20 5.67 2.43
C PRO A 286 -21.88 6.10 3.10
N LEU A 287 -21.71 5.86 4.41
CA LEU A 287 -20.46 6.16 5.09
C LEU A 287 -19.28 5.32 4.59
N VAL A 288 -19.52 4.06 4.25
CA VAL A 288 -18.47 3.19 3.66
C VAL A 288 -18.15 3.68 2.24
N ALA A 289 -19.18 3.99 1.43
CA ALA A 289 -18.97 4.55 0.10
C ALA A 289 -18.18 5.86 0.13
N PHE A 290 -18.55 6.76 1.06
CA PHE A 290 -17.82 8.02 1.25
C PHE A 290 -16.36 7.77 1.68
N TRP A 291 -16.12 6.87 2.63
CA TRP A 291 -14.77 6.54 3.10
C TRP A 291 -13.86 6.10 1.96
N PHE A 292 -14.27 5.08 1.22
CA PHE A 292 -13.44 4.54 0.13
C PHE A 292 -13.39 5.48 -1.08
N GLY A 293 -14.48 6.16 -1.41
CA GLY A 293 -14.48 7.20 -2.44
C GLY A 293 -13.53 8.35 -2.13
N PHE A 294 -13.56 8.86 -0.90
CA PHE A 294 -12.62 9.87 -0.43
C PHE A 294 -11.17 9.36 -0.49
N THR A 295 -10.92 8.11 -0.06
CA THR A 295 -9.58 7.51 -0.12
C THR A 295 -9.08 7.44 -1.56
N VAL A 296 -9.89 6.98 -2.51
CA VAL A 296 -9.52 6.91 -3.93
C VAL A 296 -9.19 8.29 -4.47
N VAL A 297 -10.08 9.26 -4.28
CA VAL A 297 -9.87 10.64 -4.77
C VAL A 297 -8.61 11.26 -4.17
N THR A 298 -8.44 11.14 -2.85
CA THR A 298 -7.25 11.69 -2.17
C THR A 298 -5.98 10.99 -2.61
N ALA A 299 -6.02 9.66 -2.80
CA ALA A 299 -4.89 8.88 -3.28
C ALA A 299 -4.47 9.26 -4.70
N LEU A 300 -5.44 9.50 -5.60
CA LEU A 300 -5.17 10.00 -6.94
C LEU A 300 -4.58 11.41 -6.92
N LEU A 301 -5.13 12.30 -6.09
CA LEU A 301 -4.60 13.65 -5.92
C LEU A 301 -3.15 13.63 -5.39
N LEU A 302 -2.83 12.75 -4.45
CA LEU A 302 -1.50 12.59 -3.89
C LEU A 302 -0.54 11.89 -4.85
N GLY A 303 -1.01 10.93 -5.64
CA GLY A 303 -0.21 10.28 -6.69
C GLY A 303 0.24 11.26 -7.77
N TYR A 304 -0.52 12.33 -7.94
CA TYR A 304 -0.26 13.42 -8.86
C TYR A 304 0.66 14.52 -8.30
N TRP A 305 0.96 14.50 -7.01
CA TRP A 305 1.79 15.52 -6.37
C TRP A 305 3.16 15.60 -7.04
N PRO A 306 3.51 16.68 -7.74
CA PRO A 306 4.77 16.75 -8.44
C PRO A 306 5.93 16.73 -7.44
N ALA A 307 6.96 16.00 -7.78
CA ALA A 307 8.24 15.89 -7.07
C ALA A 307 9.01 17.24 -6.95
N GLN A 308 8.36 18.36 -7.22
CA GLN A 308 8.95 19.71 -7.16
C GLN A 308 9.38 20.14 -5.76
N SER A 309 8.92 19.44 -4.72
CA SER A 309 9.28 19.79 -3.34
C SER A 309 10.58 19.14 -2.84
N GLY A 310 11.30 18.38 -3.69
CA GLY A 310 12.48 17.62 -3.24
C GLY A 310 12.17 16.51 -2.25
N LEU A 311 10.89 16.33 -1.91
CA LEU A 311 10.38 15.17 -1.17
C LEU A 311 10.08 14.06 -2.19
N HIS A 312 10.90 13.11 -2.11
CA HIS A 312 11.19 12.05 -3.04
C HIS A 312 9.99 11.35 -3.71
N PHE A 313 10.24 11.00 -4.95
CA PHE A 313 9.50 10.16 -5.90
C PHE A 313 8.86 8.88 -5.30
N GLU A 314 9.32 8.40 -4.16
CA GLU A 314 8.72 7.26 -3.47
C GLU A 314 7.40 7.57 -2.79
N ALA A 315 7.22 8.78 -2.26
CA ALA A 315 5.97 9.19 -1.61
C ALA A 315 4.80 9.25 -2.61
N THR A 316 5.07 9.66 -3.86
CA THR A 316 4.06 9.70 -4.92
C THR A 316 3.66 8.30 -5.41
N ARG A 317 4.53 7.30 -5.22
CA ARG A 317 4.28 5.91 -5.67
C ARG A 317 3.25 5.17 -4.81
N ALA A 318 2.99 5.59 -3.57
CA ALA A 318 1.98 4.97 -2.73
C ALA A 318 0.55 5.40 -3.08
N GLY A 319 0.37 6.50 -3.80
CA GLY A 319 -0.95 7.04 -4.15
C GLY A 319 -1.75 6.11 -5.05
N LEU A 320 -1.28 5.81 -6.25
CA LEU A 320 -1.98 4.92 -7.19
C LEU A 320 -2.20 3.52 -6.61
N PRO A 321 -1.19 2.85 -5.99
CA PRO A 321 -1.42 1.58 -5.30
C PRO A 321 -2.49 1.63 -4.21
N ALA A 322 -2.53 2.70 -3.41
CA ALA A 322 -3.56 2.88 -2.39
C ALA A 322 -4.96 3.07 -3.01
N ALA A 323 -5.06 3.82 -4.12
CA ALA A 323 -6.31 3.98 -4.86
C ALA A 323 -6.83 2.65 -5.42
N LEU A 324 -5.95 1.83 -6.01
CA LEU A 324 -6.27 0.51 -6.55
C LEU A 324 -6.76 -0.45 -5.45
N MET A 325 -6.06 -0.50 -4.32
CA MET A 325 -6.51 -1.29 -3.18
C MET A 325 -7.83 -0.78 -2.60
N ALA A 326 -8.04 0.53 -2.51
CA ALA A 326 -9.29 1.10 -2.04
C ALA A 326 -10.45 0.80 -3.01
N ALA A 327 -10.21 0.82 -4.32
CA ALA A 327 -11.19 0.48 -5.35
C ALA A 327 -11.63 -1.00 -5.32
N ALA A 328 -10.81 -1.90 -4.81
CA ALA A 328 -11.17 -3.31 -4.63
C ALA A 328 -12.39 -3.50 -3.71
N VAL A 329 -12.59 -2.59 -2.75
CA VAL A 329 -13.73 -2.65 -1.83
C VAL A 329 -15.06 -2.46 -2.54
N PRO A 330 -15.30 -1.37 -3.29
CA PRO A 330 -16.51 -1.26 -4.11
C PRO A 330 -16.57 -2.35 -5.21
N MET A 331 -15.44 -2.78 -5.80
CA MET A 331 -15.46 -3.91 -6.76
C MET A 331 -16.11 -5.15 -6.16
N SER A 332 -15.75 -5.52 -4.93
CA SER A 332 -16.34 -6.67 -4.25
C SER A 332 -17.86 -6.54 -4.06
N ALA A 333 -18.32 -5.32 -3.72
CA ALA A 333 -19.75 -5.03 -3.56
C ALA A 333 -20.49 -5.08 -4.90
N GLY A 334 -19.89 -4.56 -5.98
CA GLY A 334 -20.46 -4.61 -7.33
C GLY A 334 -20.57 -6.02 -7.87
N ALA A 335 -19.54 -6.83 -7.68
CA ALA A 335 -19.53 -8.22 -8.05
C ALA A 335 -20.60 -9.03 -7.27
N ALA A 336 -20.77 -8.72 -5.97
CA ALA A 336 -21.82 -9.36 -5.15
C ALA A 336 -23.23 -8.96 -5.60
N GLU A 337 -23.45 -7.68 -5.94
CA GLU A 337 -24.74 -7.21 -6.47
C GLU A 337 -25.08 -7.89 -7.79
N LEU A 338 -24.09 -8.02 -8.68
CA LEU A 338 -24.27 -8.68 -9.96
C LEU A 338 -24.53 -10.19 -9.79
N ALA A 339 -23.73 -10.87 -8.94
CA ALA A 339 -23.92 -12.29 -8.65
C ALA A 339 -25.28 -12.57 -8.01
N ALA A 340 -25.77 -11.69 -7.13
CA ALA A 340 -27.09 -11.80 -6.50
C ALA A 340 -28.24 -11.82 -7.52
N ARG A 341 -28.10 -11.08 -8.63
CA ARG A 341 -29.12 -11.02 -9.71
C ARG A 341 -29.18 -12.30 -10.53
N LEU A 342 -28.12 -13.10 -10.53
CA LEU A 342 -28.03 -14.34 -11.30
C LEU A 342 -28.60 -15.57 -10.57
N GLY A 343 -29.15 -15.39 -9.38
CA GLY A 343 -29.91 -16.40 -8.66
C GLY A 343 -29.18 -17.75 -8.49
N ARG A 344 -29.61 -18.80 -9.18
CA ARG A 344 -29.02 -20.16 -9.08
C ARG A 344 -27.59 -20.22 -9.64
N ALA A 345 -27.24 -19.36 -10.60
CA ALA A 345 -25.91 -19.32 -11.22
C ALA A 345 -24.91 -18.46 -10.42
N ARG A 346 -25.28 -17.90 -9.26
CA ARG A 346 -24.45 -16.96 -8.48
C ARG A 346 -23.06 -17.48 -8.15
N MET A 347 -22.89 -18.77 -7.91
CA MET A 347 -21.58 -19.36 -7.61
C MET A 347 -20.67 -19.37 -8.83
N VAL A 348 -21.20 -19.77 -9.99
CA VAL A 348 -20.46 -19.74 -11.26
C VAL A 348 -20.15 -18.29 -11.62
N ALA A 349 -21.13 -17.40 -11.49
CA ALA A 349 -20.92 -15.97 -11.73
C ALA A 349 -19.83 -15.38 -10.82
N ALA A 350 -19.81 -15.74 -9.54
CA ALA A 350 -18.79 -15.28 -8.60
C ALA A 350 -17.39 -15.74 -9.01
N ILE A 351 -17.23 -16.98 -9.40
CA ILE A 351 -15.94 -17.52 -9.88
C ILE A 351 -15.51 -16.82 -11.17
N VAL A 352 -16.43 -16.65 -12.12
CA VAL A 352 -16.14 -15.97 -13.39
C VAL A 352 -15.78 -14.49 -13.16
N LEU A 353 -16.57 -13.76 -12.36
CA LEU A 353 -16.31 -12.36 -12.07
C LEU A 353 -14.98 -12.17 -11.30
N ALA A 354 -14.73 -13.05 -10.32
CA ALA A 354 -13.44 -13.03 -9.61
C ALA A 354 -12.27 -13.32 -10.56
N GLY A 355 -12.41 -14.32 -11.44
CA GLY A 355 -11.42 -14.64 -12.45
C GLY A 355 -11.16 -13.48 -13.42
N LEU A 356 -12.20 -12.90 -13.99
CA LEU A 356 -12.10 -11.77 -14.91
C LEU A 356 -11.48 -10.53 -14.26
N ALA A 357 -11.85 -10.25 -13.00
CA ALA A 357 -11.29 -9.13 -12.27
C ALA A 357 -9.77 -9.28 -12.01
N VAL A 358 -9.27 -10.52 -11.83
CA VAL A 358 -7.85 -10.81 -11.63
C VAL A 358 -7.10 -10.91 -12.95
N VAL A 359 -7.73 -11.49 -13.98
CA VAL A 359 -7.07 -11.73 -15.27
C VAL A 359 -6.68 -10.43 -15.96
N SER A 360 -7.54 -9.39 -15.95
CA SER A 360 -7.25 -8.11 -16.58
C SER A 360 -5.95 -7.50 -16.04
N PRO A 361 -5.81 -7.17 -14.75
CA PRO A 361 -4.58 -6.57 -14.24
C PRO A 361 -3.36 -7.49 -14.37
N VAL A 362 -3.55 -8.83 -14.41
CA VAL A 362 -2.43 -9.78 -14.60
C VAL A 362 -1.95 -9.81 -16.05
N LEU A 363 -2.85 -9.73 -17.03
CA LEU A 363 -2.49 -9.72 -18.44
C LEU A 363 -1.89 -8.38 -18.86
N ASP A 364 -2.44 -7.26 -18.40
CA ASP A 364 -1.96 -5.92 -18.73
C ASP A 364 -0.54 -5.68 -18.22
N GLY A 365 -0.18 -6.29 -17.09
CA GLY A 365 1.18 -6.28 -16.57
C GLY A 365 2.20 -7.05 -17.40
N GLY A 366 1.76 -8.00 -18.21
CA GLY A 366 2.54 -8.76 -19.20
C GLY A 366 3.93 -9.19 -18.72
N THR A 367 4.91 -9.07 -19.62
CA THR A 367 6.32 -9.41 -19.36
C THR A 367 6.98 -8.48 -18.32
N SER A 368 6.42 -7.32 -18.04
CA SER A 368 6.99 -6.37 -17.06
C SER A 368 6.95 -6.88 -15.62
N ARG A 369 6.06 -7.83 -15.31
CA ARG A 369 5.98 -8.46 -13.98
C ARG A 369 7.07 -9.50 -13.73
N TRP A 370 7.54 -10.17 -14.79
CA TRP A 370 8.45 -11.30 -14.69
C TRP A 370 9.92 -10.90 -14.95
N ARG A 371 10.25 -9.64 -14.68
CA ARG A 371 11.62 -9.11 -14.86
C ARG A 371 12.55 -9.56 -13.73
N ARG A 372 12.79 -10.87 -13.61
CA ARG A 372 13.75 -11.39 -12.63
C ARG A 372 15.19 -10.98 -12.93
N ASP A 373 15.53 -10.80 -14.19
CA ASP A 373 16.90 -10.57 -14.66
C ASP A 373 17.21 -9.10 -14.95
N VAL A 374 16.49 -8.16 -14.31
CA VAL A 374 16.76 -6.73 -14.50
C VAL A 374 17.92 -6.31 -13.59
N HIS A 375 19.11 -6.24 -14.18
CA HIS A 375 20.32 -5.69 -13.56
C HIS A 375 20.68 -4.31 -14.13
N GLY A 376 19.70 -3.56 -14.65
CA GLY A 376 19.95 -2.26 -15.28
C GLY A 376 20.66 -1.26 -14.38
N PRO A 377 20.18 -1.01 -13.17
CA PRO A 377 20.84 -0.10 -12.22
C PRO A 377 22.22 -0.59 -11.78
N GLU A 378 22.40 -1.90 -11.60
CA GLU A 378 23.68 -2.49 -11.21
C GLU A 378 24.72 -2.38 -12.32
N ARG A 379 24.32 -2.63 -13.58
CA ARG A 379 25.19 -2.40 -14.75
C ARG A 379 25.55 -0.93 -14.92
N LEU A 380 24.61 -0.02 -14.66
CA LEU A 380 24.88 1.41 -14.67
C LEU A 380 25.91 1.76 -13.58
N LEU A 381 25.74 1.20 -12.38
CA LEU A 381 26.66 1.37 -11.26
C LEU A 381 28.06 0.84 -11.59
N GLU A 382 28.16 -0.40 -12.06
CA GLU A 382 29.43 -1.00 -12.46
C GLU A 382 30.14 -0.14 -13.53
N HIS A 383 29.39 0.29 -14.54
CA HIS A 383 29.92 1.10 -15.63
C HIS A 383 30.40 2.48 -15.14
N ALA A 384 29.66 3.13 -14.22
CA ALA A 384 30.05 4.38 -13.63
C ALA A 384 31.29 4.21 -12.72
N LEU A 385 31.32 3.16 -11.90
CA LEU A 385 32.40 2.89 -10.98
C LEU A 385 33.71 2.48 -11.69
N LEU A 386 33.62 1.65 -12.75
CA LEU A 386 34.77 1.22 -13.52
C LEU A 386 35.47 2.38 -14.26
N ARG A 387 34.70 3.43 -14.63
CA ARG A 387 35.24 4.61 -15.29
C ARG A 387 35.81 5.66 -14.33
N ALA A 388 35.46 5.60 -13.06
CA ALA A 388 35.97 6.54 -12.07
C ALA A 388 37.47 6.31 -11.80
N PRO A 389 38.30 7.35 -11.78
CA PRO A 389 39.71 7.22 -11.41
C PRO A 389 39.88 6.61 -10.01
N LEU A 390 41.05 6.03 -9.73
CA LEU A 390 41.36 5.53 -8.40
C LEU A 390 41.32 6.68 -7.38
N ARG A 391 40.68 6.43 -6.24
CA ARG A 391 40.50 7.42 -5.16
C ARG A 391 39.79 8.70 -5.59
N ALA A 392 38.92 8.59 -6.59
CA ALA A 392 38.14 9.75 -7.02
C ALA A 392 37.10 10.12 -5.97
N SER A 393 36.84 11.42 -5.86
CA SER A 393 35.69 11.96 -5.17
C SER A 393 34.54 12.09 -6.16
N VAL A 394 33.43 11.43 -5.88
CA VAL A 394 32.25 11.40 -6.76
C VAL A 394 31.11 12.18 -6.14
N ASP A 395 30.61 13.18 -6.86
CA ASP A 395 29.38 13.89 -6.51
C ASP A 395 28.20 13.16 -7.17
N PRO A 396 27.27 12.61 -6.38
CA PRO A 396 26.12 11.89 -6.94
C PRO A 396 25.15 12.78 -7.74
N GLY A 397 25.15 14.09 -7.51
CA GLY A 397 24.24 15.04 -8.16
C GLY A 397 22.76 14.86 -7.76
N THR A 398 22.27 13.63 -7.65
CA THR A 398 20.91 13.31 -7.23
C THR A 398 20.89 12.36 -6.04
N ALA A 399 19.79 12.38 -5.26
CA ALA A 399 19.64 11.47 -4.13
C ALA A 399 19.54 9.99 -4.56
N GLU A 400 18.98 9.72 -5.72
CA GLU A 400 18.89 8.37 -6.28
C GLU A 400 20.30 7.83 -6.62
N MET A 401 21.14 8.67 -7.23
CA MET A 401 22.52 8.30 -7.56
C MET A 401 23.35 8.14 -6.28
N ASP A 402 23.13 8.97 -5.25
CA ASP A 402 23.77 8.81 -3.93
C ASP A 402 23.42 7.43 -3.32
N GLY A 403 22.13 7.05 -3.37
CA GLY A 403 21.68 5.73 -2.93
C GLY A 403 22.35 4.59 -3.70
N LEU A 404 22.46 4.71 -5.00
CA LEU A 404 23.08 3.71 -5.87
C LEU A 404 24.58 3.57 -5.60
N LEU A 405 25.30 4.68 -5.48
CA LEU A 405 26.74 4.66 -5.17
C LEU A 405 27.03 4.07 -3.78
N ARG A 406 26.20 4.37 -2.79
CA ARG A 406 26.32 3.79 -1.44
C ARG A 406 25.97 2.31 -1.41
N TYR A 407 25.04 1.87 -2.22
CA TYR A 407 24.77 0.45 -2.43
C TYR A 407 26.00 -0.25 -3.02
N GLY A 408 26.65 0.34 -4.02
CA GLY A 408 27.90 -0.16 -4.57
C GLY A 408 29.03 -0.22 -3.54
N ALA A 409 29.13 0.75 -2.63
CA ALA A 409 30.08 0.76 -1.53
C ALA A 409 29.81 -0.39 -0.54
N VAL A 410 28.55 -0.70 -0.23
CA VAL A 410 28.16 -1.85 0.61
C VAL A 410 28.55 -3.18 -0.05
N LEU A 411 28.43 -3.27 -1.36
CA LEU A 411 28.88 -4.44 -2.12
C LEU A 411 30.42 -4.55 -2.21
N GLY A 412 31.16 -3.55 -1.73
CA GLY A 412 32.62 -3.51 -1.78
C GLY A 412 33.17 -3.33 -3.20
N LEU A 413 32.40 -2.85 -4.17
CA LEU A 413 32.81 -2.73 -5.56
C LEU A 413 33.96 -1.76 -5.76
N ARG A 414 33.97 -0.64 -5.02
CA ARG A 414 35.01 0.41 -5.10
C ARG A 414 35.18 1.11 -3.73
N PRO A 415 35.84 0.46 -2.76
CA PRO A 415 36.02 1.02 -1.42
C PRO A 415 36.95 2.23 -1.38
N ASP A 416 37.68 2.49 -2.48
CA ASP A 416 38.57 3.63 -2.64
C ASP A 416 37.89 4.94 -3.03
N LEU A 417 36.60 4.92 -3.38
CA LEU A 417 35.85 6.09 -3.79
C LEU A 417 35.27 6.83 -2.59
N GLU A 418 35.43 8.14 -2.59
CA GLU A 418 34.80 9.04 -1.63
C GLU A 418 33.53 9.64 -2.23
N ILE A 419 32.37 9.39 -1.60
CA ILE A 419 31.09 9.95 -2.03
C ILE A 419 30.88 11.26 -1.28
N VAL A 420 31.02 12.38 -1.99
CA VAL A 420 30.92 13.73 -1.43
C VAL A 420 29.70 14.41 -1.99
N ARG A 421 28.74 14.76 -1.13
CA ARG A 421 27.63 15.65 -1.51
C ARG A 421 28.13 17.10 -1.48
N ARG A 422 28.13 17.76 -2.62
CA ARG A 422 28.23 19.22 -2.67
C ARG A 422 26.89 19.79 -2.19
N LYS A 423 26.97 20.60 -1.12
CA LYS A 423 25.81 21.30 -0.54
C LYS A 423 25.30 22.38 -1.48
#